data_fce391d4c2f6b72f56d2f310796e010b
#
_entry.id   fce391d4c2f6b72f56d2f310796e010b
#
_cell.length_a   1.000
_cell.length_b   1.000
_cell.length_c   1.000
_cell.angle_alpha   90.00
_cell.angle_beta   90.00
_cell.angle_gamma   90.00
#
_symmetry.space_group_name_H-M   'P 1'
#
loop_
_entity.id
_entity.type
_entity.pdbx_description
1 polymer ?
#
loop_
_entity_poly.entity_id
_entity_poly.type
_entity_poly.pdbx_seq_one_letter_code
_entity_poly.pdbx_strand_id
1 'polypeptide(L)'
;MIILFVEDDQPLAELVIEYLESEDIECDHTFNGLHAIELSQENTYDAIVLDINLPGCDGLQVCESLRENGISTPCIMLTARNTLDDKLTGFRVGTNDYLVKPFALAELVARLHALTQSQRHVKTLKVADLELHLEERYAQRGDNRIQPGPEDWRILIYLARKSPKVVSRVELEDYLWPEGAPSSDALKMVIYRLRKAIDKKGAEPLLQTIRGIGVALRSQT
;
A
#
# COMPACT_ATOMS: atom_id res chain seq x y z
N MET A 1 5.39 1.08 -15.84
CA MET A 1 4.33 0.72 -14.89
C MET A 1 4.03 -0.74 -15.10
N ILE A 2 4.02 -1.53 -14.01
CA ILE A 2 3.75 -2.98 -14.08
C ILE A 2 2.39 -3.23 -13.42
N ILE A 3 1.46 -3.86 -14.12
CA ILE A 3 0.14 -4.22 -13.59
C ILE A 3 -0.09 -5.72 -13.60
N LEU A 4 -0.96 -6.20 -12.71
CA LEU A 4 -1.53 -7.54 -12.78
C LEU A 4 -2.95 -7.42 -13.33
N PHE A 5 -3.23 -8.12 -14.44
CA PHE A 5 -4.54 -8.20 -15.05
C PHE A 5 -5.15 -9.58 -14.81
N VAL A 6 -6.35 -9.63 -14.22
CA VAL A 6 -7.04 -10.87 -13.85
C VAL A 6 -8.38 -10.92 -14.57
N GLU A 7 -8.47 -11.76 -15.61
CA GLU A 7 -9.61 -11.83 -16.52
C GLU A 7 -9.65 -13.25 -17.13
N ASP A 8 -10.80 -13.91 -17.11
CA ASP A 8 -10.98 -15.26 -17.68
C ASP A 8 -11.47 -15.25 -19.12
N ASP A 9 -12.01 -14.13 -19.60
CA ASP A 9 -12.33 -13.92 -21.03
C ASP A 9 -11.04 -13.70 -21.84
N GLN A 10 -10.51 -14.76 -22.42
CA GLN A 10 -9.25 -14.76 -23.15
C GLN A 10 -9.21 -13.75 -24.33
N PRO A 11 -10.23 -13.63 -25.20
CA PRO A 11 -10.28 -12.59 -26.23
C PRO A 11 -10.20 -11.17 -25.69
N LEU A 12 -10.87 -10.88 -24.57
CA LEU A 12 -10.78 -9.58 -23.92
C LEU A 12 -9.39 -9.35 -23.31
N ALA A 13 -8.83 -10.40 -22.69
CA ALA A 13 -7.50 -10.31 -22.08
C ALA A 13 -6.43 -9.98 -23.12
N GLU A 14 -6.40 -10.69 -24.24
CA GLU A 14 -5.45 -10.44 -25.33
C GLU A 14 -5.55 -9.00 -25.87
N LEU A 15 -6.77 -8.51 -26.09
CA LEU A 15 -7.01 -7.15 -26.57
C LEU A 15 -6.53 -6.09 -25.56
N VAL A 16 -6.80 -6.30 -24.27
CA VAL A 16 -6.39 -5.37 -23.21
C VAL A 16 -4.87 -5.35 -23.07
N ILE A 17 -4.22 -6.52 -23.05
CA ILE A 17 -2.77 -6.65 -22.93
C ILE A 17 -2.06 -5.95 -24.09
N GLU A 18 -2.46 -6.23 -25.33
CA GLU A 18 -1.88 -5.60 -26.53
C GLU A 18 -1.98 -4.06 -26.45
N TYR A 19 -3.13 -3.54 -26.00
CA TYR A 19 -3.31 -2.12 -25.86
C TYR A 19 -2.44 -1.51 -24.73
N LEU A 20 -2.36 -2.19 -23.58
CA LEU A 20 -1.52 -1.73 -22.45
C LEU A 20 -0.04 -1.70 -22.81
N GLU A 21 0.45 -2.73 -23.54
CA GLU A 21 1.83 -2.77 -24.04
C GLU A 21 2.10 -1.62 -25.02
N SER A 22 1.12 -1.25 -25.87
CA SER A 22 1.25 -0.10 -26.78
C SER A 22 1.36 1.25 -26.07
N GLU A 23 0.93 1.32 -24.80
CA GLU A 23 1.01 2.49 -23.91
C GLU A 23 2.20 2.40 -22.92
N ASP A 24 3.19 1.54 -23.19
CA ASP A 24 4.37 1.30 -22.33
C ASP A 24 4.01 0.82 -20.91
N ILE A 25 2.94 0.03 -20.78
CA ILE A 25 2.49 -0.60 -19.53
C ILE A 25 2.76 -2.09 -19.60
N GLU A 26 3.67 -2.58 -18.76
CA GLU A 26 3.94 -4.02 -18.61
C GLU A 26 2.76 -4.68 -17.90
N CYS A 27 2.34 -5.87 -18.38
CA CYS A 27 1.16 -6.53 -17.92
C CYS A 27 1.41 -8.02 -17.67
N ASP A 28 1.37 -8.47 -16.40
CA ASP A 28 1.23 -9.87 -16.06
C ASP A 28 -0.25 -10.26 -16.11
N HIS A 29 -0.56 -11.42 -16.64
CA HIS A 29 -1.93 -11.90 -16.78
C HIS A 29 -2.16 -13.23 -16.10
N THR A 30 -3.33 -13.37 -15.48
CA THR A 30 -3.87 -14.66 -15.03
C THR A 30 -5.39 -14.69 -15.17
N PHE A 31 -5.93 -15.90 -15.44
CA PHE A 31 -7.37 -16.15 -15.52
C PHE A 31 -7.97 -16.69 -14.21
N ASN A 32 -7.18 -16.74 -13.13
CA ASN A 32 -7.54 -17.40 -11.88
C ASN A 32 -7.28 -16.48 -10.68
N GLY A 33 -8.32 -16.24 -9.86
CA GLY A 33 -8.23 -15.39 -8.69
C GLY A 33 -7.25 -15.89 -7.62
N LEU A 34 -7.13 -17.20 -7.40
CA LEU A 34 -6.18 -17.76 -6.43
C LEU A 34 -4.73 -17.51 -6.87
N HIS A 35 -4.45 -17.72 -8.17
CA HIS A 35 -3.13 -17.45 -8.73
C HIS A 35 -2.80 -15.94 -8.72
N ALA A 36 -3.81 -15.08 -8.83
CA ALA A 36 -3.62 -13.63 -8.67
C ALA A 36 -3.15 -13.25 -7.27
N ILE A 37 -3.66 -13.92 -6.22
CA ILE A 37 -3.20 -13.74 -4.85
C ILE A 37 -1.74 -14.17 -4.69
N GLU A 38 -1.37 -15.33 -5.22
CA GLU A 38 0.02 -15.84 -5.20
C GLU A 38 0.97 -14.88 -5.91
N LEU A 39 0.67 -14.48 -7.15
CA LEU A 39 1.47 -13.52 -7.91
C LEU A 39 1.65 -12.19 -7.18
N SER A 40 0.60 -11.71 -6.49
CA SER A 40 0.65 -10.45 -5.73
C SER A 40 1.48 -10.55 -4.45
N GLN A 41 1.71 -11.75 -3.92
CA GLN A 41 2.61 -11.98 -2.78
C GLN A 41 4.08 -12.08 -3.23
N GLU A 42 4.32 -12.66 -4.41
CA GLU A 42 5.66 -12.87 -4.95
C GLU A 42 6.21 -11.65 -5.68
N ASN A 43 5.34 -10.85 -6.30
CA ASN A 43 5.72 -9.71 -7.14
C ASN A 43 5.13 -8.40 -6.62
N THR A 44 5.69 -7.29 -7.09
CA THR A 44 5.20 -5.94 -6.77
C THR A 44 4.56 -5.33 -8.01
N TYR A 45 3.28 -5.00 -7.93
CA TYR A 45 2.52 -4.35 -8.99
C TYR A 45 2.18 -2.90 -8.63
N ASP A 46 2.15 -2.02 -9.62
CA ASP A 46 1.70 -0.62 -9.46
C ASP A 46 0.17 -0.55 -9.32
N ALA A 47 -0.56 -1.45 -9.98
CA ALA A 47 -2.01 -1.61 -9.88
C ALA A 47 -2.44 -3.04 -10.23
N ILE A 48 -3.63 -3.44 -9.80
CA ILE A 48 -4.26 -4.72 -10.14
C ILE A 48 -5.62 -4.43 -10.78
N VAL A 49 -5.90 -5.04 -11.91
CA VAL A 49 -7.21 -4.98 -12.59
C VAL A 49 -7.86 -6.35 -12.44
N LEU A 50 -9.04 -6.39 -11.82
CA LEU A 50 -9.72 -7.62 -11.43
C LEU A 50 -11.11 -7.68 -12.07
N ASP A 51 -11.39 -8.71 -12.84
CA ASP A 51 -12.80 -9.03 -13.12
C ASP A 51 -13.49 -9.53 -11.84
N ILE A 52 -14.71 -9.09 -11.61
CA ILE A 52 -15.53 -9.58 -10.48
C ILE A 52 -15.92 -11.04 -10.73
N ASN A 53 -16.28 -11.42 -11.97
CA ASN A 53 -16.85 -12.72 -12.29
C ASN A 53 -15.78 -13.78 -12.63
N LEU A 54 -14.74 -13.90 -11.81
CA LEU A 54 -13.73 -14.93 -11.99
C LEU A 54 -14.22 -16.31 -11.52
N PRO A 55 -13.80 -17.39 -12.16
CA PRO A 55 -14.15 -18.75 -11.72
C PRO A 55 -13.42 -19.10 -10.40
N GLY A 56 -14.15 -19.73 -9.49
CA GLY A 56 -13.61 -20.27 -8.24
C GLY A 56 -13.46 -19.25 -7.12
N CYS A 57 -12.68 -18.19 -7.32
CA CYS A 57 -12.49 -17.10 -6.36
C CYS A 57 -12.79 -15.79 -7.08
N ASP A 58 -13.90 -15.12 -6.72
CA ASP A 58 -14.31 -13.89 -7.38
C ASP A 58 -13.36 -12.69 -7.08
N GLY A 59 -13.42 -11.66 -7.94
CA GLY A 59 -12.50 -10.53 -7.82
C GLY A 59 -12.63 -9.76 -6.48
N LEU A 60 -13.79 -9.76 -5.84
CA LEU A 60 -13.98 -9.14 -4.52
C LEU A 60 -13.26 -9.94 -3.44
N GLN A 61 -13.36 -11.27 -3.48
CA GLN A 61 -12.66 -12.18 -2.58
C GLN A 61 -11.13 -12.07 -2.76
N VAL A 62 -10.66 -11.94 -4.00
CA VAL A 62 -9.24 -11.66 -4.28
C VAL A 62 -8.81 -10.36 -3.60
N CYS A 63 -9.55 -9.26 -3.80
CA CYS A 63 -9.22 -7.98 -3.21
C CYS A 63 -9.20 -8.03 -1.68
N GLU A 64 -10.20 -8.67 -1.05
CA GLU A 64 -10.27 -8.87 0.41
C GLU A 64 -9.05 -9.63 0.92
N SER A 65 -8.70 -10.76 0.29
CA SER A 65 -7.52 -11.55 0.63
C SER A 65 -6.21 -10.74 0.50
N LEU A 66 -6.07 -9.91 -0.53
CA LEU A 66 -4.92 -9.02 -0.67
C LEU A 66 -4.80 -8.05 0.51
N ARG A 67 -5.92 -7.46 0.96
CA ARG A 67 -5.95 -6.54 2.11
C ARG A 67 -5.64 -7.24 3.43
N GLU A 68 -6.16 -8.45 3.65
CA GLU A 68 -5.85 -9.28 4.82
C GLU A 68 -4.36 -9.63 4.88
N ASN A 69 -3.73 -9.89 3.73
CA ASN A 69 -2.29 -10.12 3.63
C ASN A 69 -1.43 -8.83 3.65
N GLY A 70 -2.04 -7.66 3.92
CA GLY A 70 -1.33 -6.39 4.02
C GLY A 70 -0.89 -5.79 2.68
N ILE A 71 -1.37 -6.33 1.56
CA ILE A 71 -1.08 -5.83 0.20
C ILE A 71 -2.01 -4.66 -0.09
N SER A 72 -1.45 -3.46 -0.21
CA SER A 72 -2.18 -2.21 -0.43
C SER A 72 -2.18 -1.75 -1.89
N THR A 73 -1.71 -2.57 -2.82
CA THR A 73 -1.72 -2.27 -4.26
C THR A 73 -3.13 -1.88 -4.71
N PRO A 74 -3.31 -0.75 -5.44
CA PRO A 74 -4.63 -0.31 -5.86
C PRO A 74 -5.28 -1.30 -6.82
N CYS A 75 -6.59 -1.51 -6.61
CA CYS A 75 -7.38 -2.42 -7.42
C CYS A 75 -8.47 -1.66 -8.18
N ILE A 76 -8.58 -1.92 -9.50
CA ILE A 76 -9.72 -1.56 -10.35
C ILE A 76 -10.56 -2.80 -10.55
N MET A 77 -11.85 -2.74 -10.22
CA MET A 77 -12.79 -3.81 -10.52
C MET A 77 -13.42 -3.64 -11.89
N LEU A 78 -13.37 -4.67 -12.71
CA LEU A 78 -14.17 -4.78 -13.94
C LEU A 78 -15.51 -5.42 -13.60
N THR A 79 -16.61 -4.81 -14.00
CA THR A 79 -17.95 -5.28 -13.67
C THR A 79 -18.91 -5.17 -14.86
N ALA A 80 -19.74 -6.18 -15.05
CA ALA A 80 -20.87 -6.11 -15.99
C ALA A 80 -22.09 -5.37 -15.42
N ARG A 81 -22.09 -5.05 -14.11
CA ARG A 81 -23.22 -4.49 -13.38
C ARG A 81 -22.96 -3.05 -12.96
N ASN A 82 -23.95 -2.20 -13.20
CA ASN A 82 -23.91 -0.78 -12.86
C ASN A 82 -24.78 -0.46 -11.63
N THR A 83 -25.00 -1.44 -10.71
CA THR A 83 -25.84 -1.21 -9.54
C THR A 83 -25.05 -0.52 -8.42
N LEU A 84 -25.72 0.37 -7.69
CA LEU A 84 -25.12 1.12 -6.58
C LEU A 84 -24.68 0.17 -5.45
N ASP A 85 -25.42 -0.93 -5.23
CA ASP A 85 -25.15 -1.89 -4.17
C ASP A 85 -23.86 -2.68 -4.43
N ASP A 86 -23.56 -3.06 -5.67
CA ASP A 86 -22.32 -3.74 -6.02
C ASP A 86 -21.09 -2.84 -5.78
N LYS A 87 -21.20 -1.54 -6.12
CA LYS A 87 -20.14 -0.56 -5.87
C LYS A 87 -19.92 -0.30 -4.37
N LEU A 88 -21.00 -0.21 -3.58
CA LEU A 88 -20.92 -0.02 -2.13
C LEU A 88 -20.29 -1.22 -1.42
N THR A 89 -20.60 -2.44 -1.87
CA THR A 89 -19.99 -3.68 -1.34
C THR A 89 -18.50 -3.71 -1.61
N GLY A 90 -18.08 -3.41 -2.81
CA GLY A 90 -16.66 -3.44 -3.16
C GLY A 90 -15.81 -2.34 -2.52
N PHE A 91 -16.33 -1.13 -2.30
CA PHE A 91 -15.60 -0.12 -1.53
C PHE A 91 -15.33 -0.56 -0.08
N ARG A 92 -16.17 -1.43 0.49
CA ARG A 92 -15.95 -2.01 1.84
C ARG A 92 -14.79 -3.01 1.88
N VAL A 93 -14.55 -3.74 0.78
CA VAL A 93 -13.43 -4.69 0.67
C VAL A 93 -12.11 -4.03 0.23
N GLY A 94 -12.08 -2.70 0.04
CA GLY A 94 -10.86 -1.96 -0.21
C GLY A 94 -10.46 -1.84 -1.68
N THR A 95 -11.45 -1.87 -2.62
CA THR A 95 -11.21 -1.49 -4.02
C THR A 95 -11.01 0.02 -4.15
N ASN A 96 -10.31 0.45 -5.17
CA ASN A 96 -9.99 1.85 -5.39
C ASN A 96 -10.82 2.47 -6.51
N ASP A 97 -11.26 1.69 -7.50
CA ASP A 97 -12.08 2.16 -8.61
C ASP A 97 -12.88 1.01 -9.25
N TYR A 98 -13.84 1.38 -10.09
CA TYR A 98 -14.72 0.48 -10.87
C TYR A 98 -14.77 0.91 -12.32
N LEU A 99 -14.70 -0.07 -13.21
CA LEU A 99 -14.88 0.12 -14.63
C LEU A 99 -15.94 -0.85 -15.18
N VAL A 100 -16.98 -0.31 -15.80
CA VAL A 100 -18.13 -1.10 -16.27
C VAL A 100 -17.86 -1.65 -17.65
N LYS A 101 -18.03 -2.95 -17.86
CA LYS A 101 -17.99 -3.62 -19.16
C LYS A 101 -19.29 -3.37 -19.95
N PRO A 102 -19.22 -3.04 -21.25
CA PRO A 102 -18.00 -2.81 -22.06
C PRO A 102 -17.39 -1.42 -21.80
N PHE A 103 -16.06 -1.33 -21.82
CA PHE A 103 -15.32 -0.10 -21.56
C PHE A 103 -14.39 0.27 -22.71
N ALA A 104 -14.02 1.54 -22.81
CA ALA A 104 -12.97 1.97 -23.71
C ALA A 104 -11.59 1.68 -23.11
N LEU A 105 -10.66 1.11 -23.89
CA LEU A 105 -9.30 0.79 -23.42
C LEU A 105 -8.55 2.04 -22.92
N ALA A 106 -8.72 3.18 -23.61
CA ALA A 106 -8.19 4.46 -23.18
C ALA A 106 -8.72 4.91 -21.80
N GLU A 107 -9.96 4.53 -21.43
CA GLU A 107 -10.50 4.82 -20.10
C GLU A 107 -9.78 3.98 -19.03
N LEU A 108 -9.53 2.70 -19.29
CA LEU A 108 -8.76 1.86 -18.38
C LEU A 108 -7.37 2.45 -18.12
N VAL A 109 -6.65 2.83 -19.19
CA VAL A 109 -5.31 3.45 -19.09
C VAL A 109 -5.36 4.74 -18.29
N ALA A 110 -6.34 5.64 -18.56
CA ALA A 110 -6.49 6.89 -17.82
C ALA A 110 -6.72 6.66 -16.31
N ARG A 111 -7.53 5.64 -15.94
CA ARG A 111 -7.78 5.27 -14.56
C ARG A 111 -6.55 4.65 -13.88
N LEU A 112 -5.83 3.77 -14.58
CA LEU A 112 -4.56 3.23 -14.10
C LEU A 112 -3.55 4.34 -13.79
N HIS A 113 -3.39 5.29 -14.68
CA HIS A 113 -2.53 6.45 -14.43
C HIS A 113 -3.01 7.29 -13.25
N ALA A 114 -4.30 7.58 -13.13
CA ALA A 114 -4.85 8.34 -12.01
C ALA A 114 -4.61 7.65 -10.66
N LEU A 115 -4.82 6.33 -10.59
CA LEU A 115 -4.61 5.55 -9.37
C LEU A 115 -3.14 5.43 -9.00
N THR A 116 -2.26 5.15 -9.96
CA THR A 116 -0.83 5.01 -9.71
C THR A 116 -0.17 6.37 -9.45
N GLN A 117 -0.65 7.46 -10.07
CA GLN A 117 -0.20 8.81 -9.73
C GLN A 117 -0.61 9.21 -8.32
N SER A 118 -1.82 8.87 -7.87
CA SER A 118 -2.22 9.15 -6.48
C SER A 118 -1.36 8.42 -5.46
N GLN A 119 -0.82 7.24 -5.80
CA GLN A 119 0.19 6.55 -4.98
C GLN A 119 1.60 7.14 -5.15
N ARG A 120 1.98 7.56 -6.35
CA ARG A 120 3.24 8.28 -6.60
C ARG A 120 3.26 9.66 -5.95
N HIS A 121 2.08 10.26 -5.72
CA HIS A 121 2.00 11.54 -4.99
C HIS A 121 2.13 11.42 -3.47
N VAL A 122 2.16 10.22 -2.88
CA VAL A 122 2.71 10.06 -1.53
C VAL A 122 4.23 9.88 -1.60
N LYS A 123 4.91 10.71 -2.42
CA LYS A 123 6.37 10.81 -2.38
C LYS A 123 6.85 11.25 -1.00
N THR A 124 5.98 11.91 -0.25
CA THR A 124 6.28 12.47 1.06
C THR A 124 5.13 12.20 2.03
N LEU A 125 5.38 11.42 3.09
CA LEU A 125 4.48 11.33 4.24
C LEU A 125 4.79 12.50 5.17
N LYS A 126 3.75 13.16 5.67
CA LYS A 126 3.90 14.30 6.58
C LYS A 126 3.19 14.05 7.91
N VAL A 127 3.92 14.20 9.00
CA VAL A 127 3.38 14.15 10.37
C VAL A 127 3.88 15.39 11.12
N ALA A 128 3.00 16.33 11.34
CA ALA A 128 3.33 17.66 11.85
C ALA A 128 4.42 18.34 10.99
N ASP A 129 5.60 18.65 11.56
CA ASP A 129 6.75 19.26 10.90
C ASP A 129 7.77 18.22 10.37
N LEU A 130 7.47 16.92 10.47
CA LEU A 130 8.30 15.85 9.95
C LEU A 130 7.80 15.41 8.56
N GLU A 131 8.68 15.41 7.56
CA GLU A 131 8.44 14.97 6.19
C GLU A 131 9.31 13.76 5.88
N LEU A 132 8.70 12.68 5.36
CA LEU A 132 9.39 11.46 4.96
C LEU A 132 9.37 11.35 3.44
N HIS A 133 10.51 11.56 2.81
CA HIS A 133 10.70 11.44 1.36
C HIS A 133 10.94 9.98 1.00
N LEU A 134 9.89 9.30 0.52
CA LEU A 134 9.86 7.84 0.42
C LEU A 134 10.77 7.30 -0.68
N GLU A 135 10.87 7.99 -1.81
CA GLU A 135 11.72 7.59 -2.94
C GLU A 135 13.20 7.71 -2.59
N GLU A 136 13.59 8.86 -2.04
CA GLU A 136 14.99 9.14 -1.70
C GLU A 136 15.40 8.58 -0.34
N ARG A 137 14.48 7.97 0.40
CA ARG A 137 14.70 7.32 1.70
C ARG A 137 15.37 8.21 2.74
N TYR A 138 14.90 9.45 2.89
CA TYR A 138 15.30 10.33 3.97
C TYR A 138 14.09 10.98 4.64
N ALA A 139 14.28 11.42 5.88
CA ALA A 139 13.32 12.25 6.58
C ALA A 139 13.87 13.67 6.72
N GLN A 140 12.97 14.64 6.76
CA GLN A 140 13.32 16.05 7.00
C GLN A 140 12.43 16.63 8.10
N ARG A 141 13.05 17.32 9.05
CA ARG A 141 12.33 18.06 10.08
C ARG A 141 12.95 19.46 10.23
N GLY A 142 12.24 20.48 9.74
CA GLY A 142 12.81 21.82 9.53
C GLY A 142 14.03 21.74 8.62
N ASP A 143 15.13 22.33 9.03
CA ASP A 143 16.41 22.29 8.26
C ASP A 143 17.23 21.00 8.49
N ASN A 144 16.70 20.06 9.29
CA ASN A 144 17.43 18.85 9.63
C ASN A 144 17.07 17.71 8.69
N ARG A 145 17.98 17.33 7.78
CA ARG A 145 17.89 16.12 6.98
C ARG A 145 18.42 14.92 7.77
N ILE A 146 17.64 13.86 7.81
CA ILE A 146 17.85 12.65 8.60
C ILE A 146 17.90 11.47 7.63
N GLN A 147 18.93 10.63 7.74
CA GLN A 147 19.05 9.39 6.99
C GLN A 147 18.98 8.20 7.97
N PRO A 148 17.77 7.65 8.22
CA PRO A 148 17.60 6.51 9.12
C PRO A 148 18.22 5.24 8.51
N GLY A 149 18.67 4.33 9.37
CA GLY A 149 19.02 2.96 8.95
C GLY A 149 17.80 2.18 8.44
N PRO A 150 18.01 1.02 7.79
CA PRO A 150 16.92 0.26 7.14
C PRO A 150 15.75 -0.07 8.07
N GLU A 151 16.00 -0.58 9.26
CA GLU A 151 14.97 -0.90 10.26
C GLU A 151 14.27 0.36 10.80
N ASP A 152 15.08 1.39 11.10
CA ASP A 152 14.59 2.67 11.60
C ASP A 152 13.66 3.32 10.55
N TRP A 153 14.01 3.23 9.25
CA TRP A 153 13.20 3.72 8.15
C TRP A 153 11.87 2.96 8.01
N ARG A 154 11.90 1.62 8.09
CA ARG A 154 10.69 0.79 8.03
C ARG A 154 9.71 1.15 9.14
N ILE A 155 10.16 1.23 10.39
CA ILE A 155 9.32 1.62 11.53
C ILE A 155 8.80 3.06 11.38
N LEU A 156 9.63 3.99 10.94
CA LEU A 156 9.25 5.39 10.80
C LEU A 156 8.12 5.56 9.79
N ILE A 157 8.20 4.90 8.63
CA ILE A 157 7.11 4.87 7.63
C ILE A 157 5.86 4.23 8.22
N TYR A 158 6.00 3.09 8.90
CA TYR A 158 4.87 2.37 9.48
C TYR A 158 4.11 3.24 10.48
N LEU A 159 4.82 3.88 11.40
CA LEU A 159 4.24 4.79 12.37
C LEU A 159 3.61 6.03 11.71
N ALA A 160 4.25 6.58 10.67
CA ALA A 160 3.71 7.73 9.94
C ALA A 160 2.39 7.40 9.24
N ARG A 161 2.28 6.21 8.62
CA ARG A 161 1.04 5.74 7.99
C ARG A 161 -0.09 5.48 9.00
N LYS A 162 0.26 5.07 10.22
CA LYS A 162 -0.70 4.81 11.31
C LYS A 162 -1.01 6.06 12.15
N SER A 163 -0.27 7.16 11.95
CA SER A 163 -0.47 8.41 12.69
C SER A 163 -1.93 8.89 12.64
N PRO A 164 -2.49 9.38 13.74
CA PRO A 164 -1.94 9.56 15.10
C PRO A 164 -2.13 8.34 16.02
N LYS A 165 -2.50 7.17 15.51
CA LYS A 165 -2.83 5.96 16.30
C LYS A 165 -1.61 5.42 17.06
N VAL A 166 -1.86 4.83 18.22
CA VAL A 166 -0.84 4.10 18.98
C VAL A 166 -0.70 2.70 18.41
N VAL A 167 0.53 2.31 18.08
CA VAL A 167 0.88 0.98 17.59
C VAL A 167 1.49 0.18 18.73
N SER A 168 1.01 -1.04 18.94
CA SER A 168 1.48 -1.88 20.03
C SER A 168 2.93 -2.36 19.78
N ARG A 169 3.60 -2.77 20.88
CA ARG A 169 4.96 -3.33 20.78
C ARG A 169 4.97 -4.60 19.93
N VAL A 170 4.01 -5.47 20.14
CA VAL A 170 3.89 -6.75 19.40
C VAL A 170 3.74 -6.47 17.90
N GLU A 171 2.83 -5.58 17.52
CA GLU A 171 2.60 -5.21 16.12
C GLU A 171 3.86 -4.65 15.44
N LEU A 172 4.67 -3.88 16.16
CA LEU A 172 5.94 -3.34 15.63
C LEU A 172 7.02 -4.42 15.50
N GLU A 173 7.11 -5.34 16.47
CA GLU A 173 8.05 -6.46 16.43
C GLU A 173 7.71 -7.43 15.30
N ASP A 174 6.44 -7.81 15.13
CA ASP A 174 5.95 -8.66 14.05
C ASP A 174 6.19 -8.03 12.67
N TYR A 175 5.96 -6.72 12.54
CA TYR A 175 6.21 -5.99 11.29
C TYR A 175 7.70 -5.96 10.92
N LEU A 176 8.60 -5.76 11.90
CA LEU A 176 10.04 -5.70 11.63
C LEU A 176 10.66 -7.06 11.44
N TRP A 177 10.26 -8.02 12.26
CA TRP A 177 10.88 -9.33 12.37
C TRP A 177 9.82 -10.44 12.44
N PRO A 178 9.20 -10.80 11.30
CA PRO A 178 8.15 -11.83 11.26
C PRO A 178 8.62 -13.19 11.78
N GLU A 179 9.90 -13.47 11.64
CA GLU A 179 10.54 -14.73 12.12
C GLU A 179 11.02 -14.64 13.59
N GLY A 180 10.74 -13.52 14.25
CA GLY A 180 11.14 -13.26 15.63
C GLY A 180 12.21 -12.18 15.78
N ALA A 181 12.08 -11.37 16.83
CA ALA A 181 13.01 -10.29 17.11
C ALA A 181 14.41 -10.82 17.48
N PRO A 182 15.52 -10.20 17.01
CA PRO A 182 16.87 -10.65 17.27
C PRO A 182 17.24 -10.59 18.76
N SER A 183 16.57 -9.75 19.55
CA SER A 183 16.70 -9.68 21.00
C SER A 183 15.50 -8.96 21.64
N SER A 184 15.29 -9.15 22.94
CA SER A 184 14.23 -8.48 23.71
C SER A 184 14.34 -6.95 23.71
N ASP A 185 15.51 -6.40 23.43
CA ASP A 185 15.77 -4.97 23.42
C ASP A 185 15.89 -4.36 22.01
N ALA A 186 15.78 -5.20 20.95
CA ALA A 186 15.94 -4.75 19.57
C ALA A 186 15.02 -3.58 19.21
N LEU A 187 13.71 -3.69 19.50
CA LEU A 187 12.77 -2.62 19.25
C LEU A 187 13.06 -1.35 20.07
N LYS A 188 13.50 -1.52 21.33
CA LYS A 188 13.87 -0.36 22.16
C LYS A 188 15.03 0.43 21.54
N MET A 189 16.00 -0.27 20.95
CA MET A 189 17.14 0.36 20.29
C MET A 189 16.73 1.11 19.03
N VAL A 190 15.83 0.52 18.20
CA VAL A 190 15.26 1.20 17.02
C VAL A 190 14.52 2.47 17.45
N ILE A 191 13.62 2.38 18.42
CA ILE A 191 12.87 3.54 18.94
C ILE A 191 13.79 4.61 19.54
N TYR A 192 14.84 4.20 20.26
CA TYR A 192 15.82 5.13 20.80
C TYR A 192 16.59 5.88 19.70
N ARG A 193 17.09 5.16 18.67
CA ARG A 193 17.78 5.78 17.52
C ARG A 193 16.88 6.76 16.80
N LEU A 194 15.63 6.37 16.50
CA LEU A 194 14.65 7.24 15.87
C LEU A 194 14.39 8.49 16.68
N ARG A 195 14.14 8.34 17.99
CA ARG A 195 13.90 9.51 18.85
C ARG A 195 15.08 10.47 18.84
N LYS A 196 16.31 9.96 18.92
CA LYS A 196 17.52 10.77 18.86
C LYS A 196 17.66 11.49 17.50
N ALA A 197 17.19 10.89 16.42
CA ALA A 197 17.28 11.44 15.08
C ALA A 197 16.22 12.52 14.80
N ILE A 198 14.94 12.23 15.17
CA ILE A 198 13.82 13.10 14.81
C ILE A 198 13.43 14.10 15.92
N ASP A 199 13.62 13.77 17.21
CA ASP A 199 13.23 14.59 18.34
C ASP A 199 14.45 15.33 18.92
N LYS A 200 14.90 16.40 18.25
CA LYS A 200 16.00 17.24 18.74
C LYS A 200 15.61 18.05 19.96
N LYS A 201 16.62 18.41 20.77
CA LYS A 201 16.42 19.32 21.91
C LYS A 201 15.81 20.65 21.45
N GLY A 202 14.68 21.01 22.05
CA GLY A 202 13.97 22.27 21.77
C GLY A 202 12.83 22.14 20.78
N ALA A 203 12.68 20.99 20.08
CA ALA A 203 11.51 20.68 19.26
C ALA A 203 10.49 19.84 20.05
N GLU A 204 9.22 19.99 19.72
CA GLU A 204 8.15 19.13 20.28
C GLU A 204 8.40 17.67 19.92
N PRO A 205 8.43 16.72 20.90
CA PRO A 205 8.67 15.31 20.61
C PRO A 205 7.50 14.70 19.85
N LEU A 206 7.75 14.18 18.65
CA LEU A 206 6.74 13.50 17.82
C LEU A 206 6.63 12.02 18.14
N LEU A 207 7.75 11.36 18.50
CA LEU A 207 7.77 9.93 18.80
C LEU A 207 7.43 9.68 20.27
N GLN A 208 6.16 9.42 20.54
CA GLN A 208 5.60 9.27 21.87
C GLN A 208 5.53 7.80 22.29
N THR A 209 6.02 7.47 23.48
CA THR A 209 5.82 6.18 24.12
C THR A 209 4.67 6.25 25.10
N ILE A 210 3.63 5.47 24.85
CA ILE A 210 2.47 5.32 25.75
C ILE A 210 2.73 4.08 26.61
N ARG A 211 3.04 4.33 27.89
CA ARG A 211 3.48 3.27 28.82
C ARG A 211 2.45 2.16 28.89
N GLY A 212 2.89 0.92 28.71
CA GLY A 212 2.04 -0.27 28.74
C GLY A 212 1.20 -0.52 27.48
N ILE A 213 1.19 0.40 26.49
CA ILE A 213 0.38 0.29 25.28
C ILE A 213 1.25 0.18 24.03
N GLY A 214 2.12 1.16 23.76
CA GLY A 214 2.91 1.16 22.53
C GLY A 214 3.56 2.49 22.21
N VAL A 215 3.74 2.72 20.89
CA VAL A 215 4.39 3.93 20.36
C VAL A 215 3.48 4.60 19.34
N ALA A 216 3.47 5.92 19.32
CA ALA A 216 2.78 6.73 18.31
C ALA A 216 3.72 7.80 17.74
N LEU A 217 3.51 8.15 16.48
CA LEU A 217 4.15 9.29 15.83
C LEU A 217 3.09 10.37 15.61
N ARG A 218 3.12 11.44 16.40
CA ARG A 218 2.13 12.55 16.36
C ARG A 218 2.64 13.77 17.13
N SER A 219 2.06 14.96 16.84
CA SER A 219 2.20 16.13 17.71
C SER A 219 1.45 15.95 19.05
N GLN A 220 1.89 16.63 20.07
CA GLN A 220 1.08 16.78 21.29
C GLN A 220 -0.02 17.82 20.96
N THR A 221 -1.24 17.38 20.92
CA THR A 221 -2.40 18.28 20.85
C THR A 221 -2.85 18.61 22.25
#